data_1040de372ce5c64ae572debbc06a4455
#
_entry.id   1040de372ce5c64ae572debbc06a4455
#
_cell.length_a   1.000
_cell.length_b   1.000
_cell.length_c   1.000
_cell.angle_alpha   90.00
_cell.angle_beta   90.00
_cell.angle_gamma   90.00
#
_symmetry.space_group_name_H-M   'P 1'
#
loop_
_entity.id
_entity.type
_entity.pdbx_description
1 polymer ?
#
loop_
_entity_poly.entity_id
_entity_poly.type
_entity_poly.pdbx_seq_one_letter_code
_entity_poly.pdbx_strand_id
1 'polypeptide(L)'
;GFFPFFFKSYWAADLSPTESTFVIGTASSLVGLFIAISAPVLGALADAGNVKKKFLFAFAAIGIVSTGYLFFVPESSWKLAITIYGLGVIGFSGGNIFYDALIISVSKPEDRNKTSSLGFSLGYLGGGLLFFLNVMMYLYPGWFGFNSPIDAVLWSFLSVSVWWFVFSMPLFYAISE
;
A
#
# COMPACT_ATOMS: atom_id res chain seq x y z
N GLY A 1 7.29 -6.37 4.29
CA GLY A 1 6.10 -6.54 5.11
C GLY A 1 5.68 -8.00 5.23
N PHE A 2 4.62 -8.27 5.96
CA PHE A 2 4.15 -9.64 6.26
C PHE A 2 3.56 -10.40 5.07
N PHE A 3 3.16 -9.73 3.99
CA PHE A 3 2.37 -10.34 2.91
C PHE A 3 3.02 -11.61 2.32
N PRO A 4 4.30 -11.63 1.86
CA PRO A 4 4.85 -12.83 1.24
C PRO A 4 4.93 -14.03 2.20
N PHE A 5 5.26 -13.77 3.46
CA PHE A 5 5.29 -14.81 4.49
C PHE A 5 3.90 -15.36 4.78
N PHE A 6 2.93 -14.45 5.03
CA PHE A 6 1.57 -14.82 5.36
C PHE A 6 0.83 -15.44 4.18
N PHE A 7 1.10 -14.99 2.96
CA PHE A 7 0.57 -15.59 1.75
C PHE A 7 0.91 -17.08 1.67
N LYS A 8 2.17 -17.43 1.90
CA LYS A 8 2.63 -18.83 1.84
C LYS A 8 2.08 -19.69 2.95
N SER A 9 1.97 -19.18 4.17
CA SER A 9 1.61 -19.97 5.34
C SER A 9 0.11 -20.04 5.61
N TYR A 10 -0.67 -19.10 5.09
CA TYR A 10 -2.10 -19.00 5.38
C TYR A 10 -2.98 -19.08 4.13
N TRP A 11 -2.78 -18.19 3.16
CA TRP A 11 -3.66 -18.15 1.97
C TRP A 11 -3.31 -19.21 0.93
N ALA A 12 -2.04 -19.58 0.80
CA ALA A 12 -1.51 -20.53 -0.16
C ALA A 12 -0.92 -21.78 0.53
N ALA A 13 -1.46 -22.15 1.69
CA ALA A 13 -1.00 -23.32 2.45
C ALA A 13 -1.10 -24.64 1.67
N ASP A 14 -2.04 -24.71 0.70
CA ASP A 14 -2.23 -25.88 -0.17
C ASP A 14 -1.21 -25.94 -1.33
N LEU A 15 -0.45 -24.88 -1.56
CA LEU A 15 0.57 -24.83 -2.61
C LEU A 15 1.94 -25.19 -2.05
N SER A 16 2.78 -25.81 -2.89
CA SER A 16 4.18 -26.00 -2.55
C SER A 16 4.91 -24.64 -2.40
N PRO A 17 6.04 -24.58 -1.66
CA PRO A 17 6.83 -23.36 -1.52
C PRO A 17 7.29 -22.76 -2.85
N THR A 18 7.55 -23.61 -3.86
CA THR A 18 7.93 -23.18 -5.20
C THR A 18 6.77 -22.55 -5.94
N GLU A 19 5.59 -23.19 -5.93
CA GLU A 19 4.38 -22.68 -6.56
C GLU A 19 3.94 -21.36 -5.95
N SER A 20 3.91 -21.26 -4.63
CA SER A 20 3.53 -20.01 -3.95
C SER A 20 4.50 -18.86 -4.25
N THR A 21 5.81 -19.16 -4.38
CA THR A 21 6.82 -18.17 -4.81
C THR A 21 6.59 -17.74 -6.25
N PHE A 22 6.30 -18.70 -7.14
CA PHE A 22 6.01 -18.42 -8.54
C PHE A 22 4.76 -17.56 -8.71
N VAL A 23 3.70 -17.83 -7.96
CA VAL A 23 2.46 -17.04 -7.97
C VAL A 23 2.73 -15.58 -7.55
N ILE A 24 3.45 -15.37 -6.43
CA ILE A 24 3.80 -14.02 -5.97
C ILE A 24 4.67 -13.31 -7.01
N GLY A 25 5.67 -13.98 -7.56
CA GLY A 25 6.58 -13.42 -8.56
C GLY A 25 5.84 -13.03 -9.84
N THR A 26 5.00 -13.92 -10.36
CA THR A 26 4.19 -13.67 -11.56
C THR A 26 3.22 -12.51 -11.34
N ALA A 27 2.49 -12.49 -10.24
CA ALA A 27 1.56 -11.41 -9.92
C ALA A 27 2.29 -10.07 -9.80
N SER A 28 3.43 -10.03 -9.09
CA SER A 28 4.23 -8.82 -8.95
C SER A 28 4.76 -8.32 -10.30
N SER A 29 5.18 -9.24 -11.17
CA SER A 29 5.64 -8.89 -12.52
C SER A 29 4.52 -8.34 -13.41
N LEU A 30 3.33 -8.95 -13.36
CA LEU A 30 2.17 -8.47 -14.11
C LEU A 30 1.71 -7.09 -13.63
N VAL A 31 1.66 -6.87 -12.33
CA VAL A 31 1.34 -5.56 -11.75
C VAL A 31 2.41 -4.53 -12.12
N GLY A 32 3.69 -4.88 -12.02
CA GLY A 32 4.80 -4.01 -12.41
C GLY A 32 4.74 -3.62 -13.88
N LEU A 33 4.46 -4.58 -14.77
CA LEU A 33 4.26 -4.33 -16.20
C LEU A 33 3.07 -3.42 -16.47
N PHE A 34 1.94 -3.66 -15.81
CA PHE A 34 0.76 -2.80 -15.91
C PHE A 34 1.08 -1.35 -15.50
N ILE A 35 1.76 -1.15 -14.38
CA ILE A 35 2.18 0.18 -13.92
C ILE A 35 3.16 0.81 -14.92
N ALA A 36 4.16 0.08 -15.41
CA ALA A 36 5.14 0.59 -16.36
C ALA A 36 4.49 1.08 -17.68
N ILE A 37 3.51 0.34 -18.19
CA ILE A 37 2.76 0.73 -19.39
C ILE A 37 1.83 1.91 -19.10
N SER A 38 1.22 1.96 -17.92
CA SER A 38 0.25 3.00 -17.55
C SER A 38 0.93 4.30 -17.13
N ALA A 39 2.14 4.26 -16.59
CA ALA A 39 2.82 5.42 -16.01
C ALA A 39 2.97 6.63 -16.97
N PRO A 40 3.34 6.47 -18.26
CA PRO A 40 3.40 7.61 -19.19
C PRO A 40 2.03 8.28 -19.39
N VAL A 41 0.95 7.48 -19.46
CA VAL A 41 -0.42 7.98 -19.64
C VAL A 41 -0.89 8.70 -18.37
N LEU A 42 -0.65 8.09 -17.21
CA LEU A 42 -0.99 8.69 -15.91
C LEU A 42 -0.17 9.95 -15.65
N GLY A 43 1.10 9.99 -16.04
CA GLY A 43 1.95 11.19 -15.99
C GLY A 43 1.42 12.31 -16.87
N ALA A 44 1.07 12.01 -18.11
CA ALA A 44 0.46 13.00 -19.03
C ALA A 44 -0.86 13.55 -18.49
N LEU A 45 -1.69 12.71 -17.87
CA LEU A 45 -2.92 13.15 -17.19
C LEU A 45 -2.61 14.04 -15.98
N ALA A 46 -1.56 13.72 -15.21
CA ALA A 46 -1.13 14.55 -14.09
C ALA A 46 -0.65 15.93 -14.55
N ASP A 47 -0.05 16.05 -15.73
CA ASP A 47 0.44 17.31 -16.29
C ASP A 47 -0.66 18.14 -16.97
N ALA A 48 -1.74 17.49 -17.45
CA ALA A 48 -2.77 18.12 -18.30
C ALA A 48 -3.78 19.01 -17.56
N GLY A 49 -3.76 19.08 -16.20
CA GLY A 49 -4.72 19.96 -15.49
C GLY A 49 -4.92 19.67 -14.01
N ASN A 50 -5.97 20.25 -13.45
CA ASN A 50 -6.35 20.19 -12.03
C ASN A 50 -7.04 18.84 -11.69
N VAL A 51 -6.37 17.71 -11.94
CA VAL A 51 -6.93 16.37 -11.71
C VAL A 51 -6.06 15.51 -10.77
N LYS A 52 -4.88 16.02 -10.39
CA LYS A 52 -3.91 15.27 -9.60
C LYS A 52 -4.49 14.78 -8.28
N LYS A 53 -5.16 15.66 -7.55
CA LYS A 53 -5.80 15.34 -6.27
C LYS A 53 -6.90 14.29 -6.42
N LYS A 54 -7.72 14.37 -7.47
CA LYS A 54 -8.81 13.41 -7.74
C LYS A 54 -8.27 12.02 -8.03
N PHE A 55 -7.24 11.93 -8.88
CA PHE A 55 -6.60 10.65 -9.20
C PHE A 55 -5.83 10.09 -8.01
N LEU A 56 -5.11 10.93 -7.27
CA LEU A 56 -4.46 10.53 -6.02
C LEU A 56 -5.47 9.95 -5.03
N PHE A 57 -6.63 10.61 -4.86
CA PHE A 57 -7.71 10.11 -4.01
C PHE A 57 -8.21 8.74 -4.49
N ALA A 58 -8.50 8.60 -5.78
CA ALA A 58 -9.00 7.34 -6.35
C ALA A 58 -8.00 6.19 -6.15
N PHE A 59 -6.72 6.41 -6.46
CA PHE A 59 -5.68 5.39 -6.27
C PHE A 59 -5.42 5.09 -4.79
N ALA A 60 -5.40 6.10 -3.93
CA ALA A 60 -5.29 5.90 -2.48
C ALA A 60 -6.48 5.10 -1.94
N ALA A 61 -7.71 5.40 -2.36
CA ALA A 61 -8.89 4.65 -1.98
C ALA A 61 -8.79 3.17 -2.40
N ILE A 62 -8.37 2.89 -3.64
CA ILE A 62 -8.11 1.51 -4.10
C ILE A 62 -7.10 0.83 -3.19
N GLY A 63 -5.97 1.47 -2.90
CA GLY A 63 -4.92 0.92 -2.05
C GLY A 63 -5.39 0.65 -0.62
N ILE A 64 -6.05 1.62 0.00
CA ILE A 64 -6.59 1.55 1.37
C ILE A 64 -7.63 0.43 1.48
N VAL A 65 -8.63 0.42 0.59
CA VAL A 65 -9.71 -0.59 0.61
C VAL A 65 -9.13 -1.98 0.36
N SER A 66 -8.27 -2.14 -0.64
CA SER A 66 -7.64 -3.45 -0.93
C SER A 66 -6.81 -3.95 0.25
N THR A 67 -6.00 -3.08 0.86
CA THR A 67 -5.19 -3.47 2.02
C THR A 67 -6.07 -3.88 3.20
N GLY A 68 -7.12 -3.13 3.50
CA GLY A 68 -8.08 -3.46 4.56
C GLY A 68 -8.86 -4.74 4.26
N TYR A 69 -9.20 -4.99 2.99
CA TYR A 69 -9.95 -6.18 2.59
C TYR A 69 -9.17 -7.48 2.79
N LEU A 70 -7.83 -7.45 2.79
CA LEU A 70 -6.99 -8.61 3.11
C LEU A 70 -7.30 -9.21 4.49
N PHE A 71 -7.80 -8.40 5.43
CA PHE A 71 -8.27 -8.88 6.74
C PHE A 71 -9.40 -9.92 6.61
N PHE A 72 -10.27 -9.79 5.62
CA PHE A 72 -11.46 -10.61 5.43
C PHE A 72 -11.22 -11.80 4.48
N VAL A 73 -10.03 -11.94 3.91
CA VAL A 73 -9.73 -13.03 2.97
C VAL A 73 -9.56 -14.34 3.73
N PRO A 74 -10.40 -15.37 3.45
CA PRO A 74 -10.32 -16.65 4.15
C PRO A 74 -9.01 -17.40 3.90
N GLU A 75 -8.69 -18.31 4.82
CA GLU A 75 -7.60 -19.27 4.65
C GLU A 75 -7.73 -20.04 3.32
N SER A 76 -6.60 -20.47 2.74
CA SER A 76 -6.53 -21.20 1.47
C SER A 76 -7.12 -20.47 0.25
N SER A 77 -7.44 -19.18 0.37
CA SER A 77 -8.02 -18.37 -0.71
C SER A 77 -6.96 -17.57 -1.47
N TRP A 78 -5.86 -18.23 -1.88
CA TRP A 78 -4.69 -17.57 -2.47
C TRP A 78 -4.99 -16.73 -3.72
N LYS A 79 -5.95 -17.18 -4.57
CA LYS A 79 -6.34 -16.41 -5.77
C LYS A 79 -6.94 -15.06 -5.41
N LEU A 80 -7.79 -15.03 -4.41
CA LEU A 80 -8.40 -13.81 -3.91
C LEU A 80 -7.33 -12.92 -3.25
N ALA A 81 -6.51 -13.49 -2.36
CA ALA A 81 -5.45 -12.77 -1.67
C ALA A 81 -4.48 -12.07 -2.64
N ILE A 82 -3.99 -12.80 -3.66
CA ILE A 82 -3.03 -12.24 -4.62
C ILE A 82 -3.67 -11.18 -5.53
N THR A 83 -4.94 -11.33 -5.88
CA THR A 83 -5.68 -10.33 -6.68
C THR A 83 -5.87 -9.04 -5.88
N ILE A 84 -6.34 -9.14 -4.63
CA ILE A 84 -6.52 -7.98 -3.74
C ILE A 84 -5.19 -7.29 -3.45
N TYR A 85 -4.13 -8.06 -3.21
CA TYR A 85 -2.79 -7.51 -3.06
C TYR A 85 -2.34 -6.74 -4.31
N GLY A 86 -2.54 -7.31 -5.49
CA GLY A 86 -2.22 -6.66 -6.76
C GLY A 86 -2.93 -5.32 -6.93
N LEU A 87 -4.23 -5.25 -6.59
CA LEU A 87 -5.00 -4.01 -6.58
C LEU A 87 -4.43 -3.00 -5.58
N GLY A 88 -4.01 -3.45 -4.39
CA GLY A 88 -3.34 -2.62 -3.40
C GLY A 88 -2.04 -2.00 -3.92
N VAL A 89 -1.22 -2.80 -4.62
CA VAL A 89 0.03 -2.33 -5.24
C VAL A 89 -0.24 -1.34 -6.37
N ILE A 90 -1.26 -1.58 -7.20
CA ILE A 90 -1.71 -0.63 -8.25
C ILE A 90 -2.14 0.70 -7.60
N GLY A 91 -2.94 0.64 -6.54
CA GLY A 91 -3.38 1.82 -5.80
C GLY A 91 -2.20 2.63 -5.24
N PHE A 92 -1.23 1.95 -4.62
CA PHE A 92 -0.03 2.59 -4.10
C PHE A 92 0.84 3.21 -5.20
N SER A 93 1.17 2.45 -6.23
CA SER A 93 2.07 2.90 -7.29
C SER A 93 1.43 3.99 -8.16
N GLY A 94 0.14 3.85 -8.51
CA GLY A 94 -0.59 4.87 -9.24
C GLY A 94 -0.75 6.15 -8.42
N GLY A 95 -1.02 6.03 -7.12
CA GLY A 95 -1.07 7.16 -6.20
C GLY A 95 0.25 7.95 -6.14
N ASN A 96 1.39 7.24 -6.10
CA ASN A 96 2.70 7.90 -6.06
C ASN A 96 2.97 8.79 -7.29
N ILE A 97 2.51 8.41 -8.48
CA ILE A 97 2.67 9.23 -9.69
C ILE A 97 2.03 10.62 -9.48
N PHE A 98 0.80 10.65 -8.95
CA PHE A 98 0.09 11.90 -8.70
C PHE A 98 0.60 12.63 -7.46
N TYR A 99 1.05 11.90 -6.44
CA TYR A 99 1.68 12.48 -5.26
C TYR A 99 2.97 13.25 -5.62
N ASP A 100 3.84 12.65 -6.42
CA ASP A 100 5.08 13.29 -6.87
C ASP A 100 4.79 14.50 -7.78
N ALA A 101 3.77 14.41 -8.64
CA ALA A 101 3.33 15.54 -9.46
C ALA A 101 2.75 16.70 -8.63
N LEU A 102 2.13 16.43 -7.48
CA LEU A 102 1.63 17.45 -6.57
C LEU A 102 2.76 18.23 -5.88
N ILE A 103 3.88 17.59 -5.56
CA ILE A 103 5.05 18.28 -4.97
C ILE A 103 5.48 19.46 -5.84
N ILE A 104 5.47 19.27 -7.17
CA ILE A 104 5.82 20.32 -8.13
C ILE A 104 4.83 21.51 -8.07
N SER A 105 3.58 21.23 -7.80
CA SER A 105 2.51 22.23 -7.75
C SER A 105 2.47 23.02 -6.45
N VAL A 106 2.86 22.41 -5.33
CA VAL A 106 2.74 23.00 -3.98
C VAL A 106 4.04 23.54 -3.42
N SER A 107 5.19 23.28 -4.05
CA SER A 107 6.52 23.74 -3.60
C SER A 107 7.19 24.64 -4.61
N LYS A 108 7.93 25.66 -4.11
CA LYS A 108 8.79 26.49 -4.95
C LYS A 108 9.94 25.67 -5.52
N PRO A 109 10.46 25.97 -6.72
CA PRO A 109 11.55 25.22 -7.35
C PRO A 109 12.75 24.97 -6.44
N GLU A 110 13.16 25.97 -5.67
CA GLU A 110 14.28 25.93 -4.72
C GLU A 110 14.05 25.00 -3.52
N ASP A 111 12.79 24.78 -3.12
CA ASP A 111 12.40 23.98 -1.94
C ASP A 111 11.97 22.55 -2.28
N ARG A 112 11.83 22.20 -3.57
CA ARG A 112 11.29 20.88 -4.01
C ARG A 112 12.04 19.70 -3.41
N ASN A 113 13.37 19.74 -3.47
CA ASN A 113 14.21 18.68 -2.93
C ASN A 113 14.03 18.52 -1.40
N LYS A 114 13.94 19.64 -0.68
CA LYS A 114 13.72 19.64 0.77
C LYS A 114 12.33 19.11 1.13
N THR A 115 11.30 19.56 0.41
CA THR A 115 9.92 19.12 0.61
C THR A 115 9.78 17.62 0.34
N SER A 116 10.35 17.14 -0.77
CA SER A 116 10.35 15.71 -1.11
C SER A 116 11.10 14.90 -0.06
N SER A 117 12.31 15.30 0.32
CA SER A 117 13.11 14.58 1.34
C SER A 117 12.41 14.53 2.69
N LEU A 118 11.75 15.60 3.13
CA LEU A 118 10.95 15.62 4.35
C LEU A 118 9.76 14.67 4.26
N GLY A 119 9.03 14.70 3.14
CA GLY A 119 7.89 13.80 2.93
C GLY A 119 8.29 12.33 3.00
N PHE A 120 9.36 11.95 2.30
CA PHE A 120 9.90 10.58 2.35
C PHE A 120 10.40 10.21 3.75
N SER A 121 11.13 11.10 4.43
CA SER A 121 11.64 10.84 5.79
C SER A 121 10.51 10.59 6.78
N LEU A 122 9.49 11.43 6.77
CA LEU A 122 8.31 11.26 7.64
C LEU A 122 7.52 10.00 7.27
N GLY A 123 7.42 9.69 5.97
CA GLY A 123 6.79 8.46 5.49
C GLY A 123 7.51 7.20 5.99
N TYR A 124 8.84 7.17 5.92
CA TYR A 124 9.65 6.06 6.44
C TYR A 124 9.56 5.94 7.96
N LEU A 125 9.58 7.07 8.69
CA LEU A 125 9.41 7.07 10.14
C LEU A 125 8.02 6.54 10.54
N GLY A 126 6.96 7.05 9.92
CA GLY A 126 5.60 6.62 10.20
C GLY A 126 5.36 5.16 9.83
N GLY A 127 5.81 4.74 8.64
CA GLY A 127 5.74 3.35 8.20
C GLY A 127 6.57 2.41 9.06
N GLY A 128 7.77 2.84 9.48
CA GLY A 128 8.64 2.10 10.38
C GLY A 128 8.04 1.90 11.76
N LEU A 129 7.42 2.95 12.32
CA LEU A 129 6.72 2.88 13.61
C LEU A 129 5.56 1.89 13.56
N LEU A 130 4.70 2.00 12.55
CA LEU A 130 3.58 1.08 12.38
C LEU A 130 4.06 -0.36 12.16
N PHE A 131 5.10 -0.54 11.33
CA PHE A 131 5.68 -1.86 11.10
C PHE A 131 6.24 -2.47 12.39
N PHE A 132 6.94 -1.67 13.21
CA PHE A 132 7.41 -2.11 14.52
C PHE A 132 6.26 -2.56 15.43
N LEU A 133 5.18 -1.78 15.51
CA LEU A 133 3.99 -2.17 16.28
C LEU A 133 3.39 -3.49 15.78
N ASN A 134 3.27 -3.65 14.47
CA ASN A 134 2.74 -4.88 13.86
C ASN A 134 3.65 -6.10 14.13
N VAL A 135 4.97 -5.89 14.17
CA VAL A 135 5.91 -6.95 14.58
C VAL A 135 5.72 -7.32 16.05
N MET A 136 5.52 -6.33 16.91
CA MET A 136 5.23 -6.59 18.34
C MET A 136 3.90 -7.35 18.52
N MET A 137 2.87 -7.00 17.75
CA MET A 137 1.59 -7.74 17.73
C MET A 137 1.79 -9.21 17.33
N TYR A 138 2.64 -9.47 16.34
CA TYR A 138 2.95 -10.83 15.88
C TYR A 138 3.74 -11.64 16.92
N LEU A 139 4.76 -11.02 17.54
CA LEU A 139 5.63 -11.69 18.52
C LEU A 139 4.96 -11.90 19.87
N TYR A 140 4.10 -10.98 20.28
CA TYR A 140 3.44 -10.98 21.59
C TYR A 140 1.92 -10.78 21.45
N PRO A 141 1.21 -11.68 20.74
CA PRO A 141 -0.22 -11.49 20.41
C PRO A 141 -1.07 -11.29 21.67
N GLY A 142 -0.77 -11.98 22.75
CA GLY A 142 -1.51 -11.87 24.01
C GLY A 142 -1.45 -10.47 24.66
N TRP A 143 -0.41 -9.66 24.40
CA TRP A 143 -0.34 -8.28 24.90
C TRP A 143 -1.37 -7.37 24.24
N PHE A 144 -1.81 -7.72 23.05
CA PHE A 144 -2.77 -6.96 22.25
C PHE A 144 -4.17 -7.60 22.24
N GLY A 145 -4.35 -8.69 23.02
CA GLY A 145 -5.65 -9.38 23.11
C GLY A 145 -5.93 -10.34 21.94
N PHE A 146 -4.92 -10.72 21.16
CA PHE A 146 -5.06 -11.69 20.07
C PHE A 146 -4.83 -13.11 20.57
N ASN A 147 -5.58 -14.05 20.00
CA ASN A 147 -5.47 -15.47 20.36
C ASN A 147 -4.30 -16.17 19.66
N SER A 148 -3.85 -15.63 18.52
CA SER A 148 -2.79 -16.24 17.70
C SER A 148 -1.97 -15.19 16.94
N PRO A 149 -0.73 -15.55 16.51
CA PRO A 149 0.03 -14.71 15.58
C PRO A 149 -0.68 -14.48 14.24
N ILE A 150 -1.54 -15.42 13.79
CA ILE A 150 -2.34 -15.30 12.58
C ILE A 150 -3.31 -14.12 12.70
N ASP A 151 -4.04 -14.05 13.83
CA ASP A 151 -4.94 -12.92 14.11
C ASP A 151 -4.17 -11.59 14.07
N ALA A 152 -2.99 -11.54 14.71
CA ALA A 152 -2.16 -10.36 14.73
C ALA A 152 -1.75 -9.89 13.31
N VAL A 153 -1.44 -10.82 12.39
CA VAL A 153 -1.11 -10.45 11.00
C VAL A 153 -2.34 -9.97 10.24
N LEU A 154 -3.50 -10.59 10.41
CA LEU A 154 -4.75 -10.11 9.81
C LEU A 154 -5.06 -8.68 10.29
N TRP A 155 -5.00 -8.43 11.58
CA TRP A 155 -5.17 -7.08 12.15
C TRP A 155 -4.09 -6.09 11.68
N SER A 156 -2.88 -6.56 11.33
CA SER A 156 -1.85 -5.72 10.74
C SER A 156 -2.27 -5.14 9.39
N PHE A 157 -2.95 -5.89 8.54
CA PHE A 157 -3.48 -5.36 7.27
C PHE A 157 -4.52 -4.27 7.51
N LEU A 158 -5.41 -4.49 8.47
CA LEU A 158 -6.41 -3.49 8.82
C LEU A 158 -5.76 -2.22 9.43
N SER A 159 -4.77 -2.38 10.32
CA SER A 159 -4.05 -1.26 10.91
C SER A 159 -3.32 -0.41 9.86
N VAL A 160 -2.70 -1.05 8.85
CA VAL A 160 -2.07 -0.35 7.72
C VAL A 160 -3.10 0.43 6.89
N SER A 161 -4.26 -0.16 6.63
CA SER A 161 -5.35 0.50 5.92
C SER A 161 -5.84 1.75 6.67
N VAL A 162 -6.11 1.62 7.97
CA VAL A 162 -6.52 2.74 8.82
C VAL A 162 -5.44 3.82 8.90
N TRP A 163 -4.18 3.42 9.08
CA TRP A 163 -3.04 4.33 9.12
C TRP A 163 -2.93 5.13 7.82
N TRP A 164 -2.99 4.44 6.69
CA TRP A 164 -2.93 5.09 5.39
C TRP A 164 -4.09 6.08 5.20
N PHE A 165 -5.31 5.68 5.55
CA PHE A 165 -6.47 6.56 5.50
C PHE A 165 -6.27 7.82 6.35
N VAL A 166 -5.93 7.67 7.63
CA VAL A 166 -5.77 8.78 8.58
C VAL A 166 -4.69 9.76 8.12
N PHE A 167 -3.52 9.26 7.70
CA PHE A 167 -2.41 10.11 7.28
C PHE A 167 -2.54 10.66 5.85
N SER A 168 -3.49 10.15 5.05
CA SER A 168 -3.85 10.77 3.78
C SER A 168 -4.80 11.96 3.93
N MET A 169 -5.60 12.01 5.00
CA MET A 169 -6.60 13.06 5.21
C MET A 169 -6.02 14.48 5.21
N PRO A 170 -4.92 14.81 5.92
CA PRO A 170 -4.37 16.16 5.94
C PRO A 170 -4.02 16.67 4.54
N LEU A 171 -3.51 15.79 3.67
CA LEU A 171 -3.16 16.14 2.29
C LEU A 171 -4.42 16.55 1.50
N PHE A 172 -5.51 15.81 1.63
CA PHE A 172 -6.76 16.11 0.93
C PHE A 172 -7.45 17.37 1.43
N TYR A 173 -7.23 17.76 2.70
CA TYR A 173 -7.76 19.02 3.24
C TYR A 173 -6.87 20.22 2.90
N ALA A 174 -5.55 20.06 2.93
CA ALA A 174 -4.61 21.16 2.78
C ALA A 174 -4.38 21.60 1.33
N ILE A 175 -4.52 20.69 0.35
CA ILE A 175 -4.27 21.02 -1.06
C ILE A 175 -5.59 21.39 -1.73
N SER A 176 -5.65 22.62 -2.24
CA SER A 176 -6.68 23.09 -3.19
C SER A 176 -6.13 22.99 -4.60
N GLU A 177 -6.86 22.34 -5.51
CA GLU A 177 -6.63 22.39 -6.98
C GLU A 177 -7.65 23.30 -7.61
#